data_42413473142dab6ca2b339c78deb2e19
#
_entry.id   42413473142dab6ca2b339c78deb2e19
#
_cell.length_a   1.000
_cell.length_b   1.000
_cell.length_c   1.000
_cell.angle_alpha   90.00
_cell.angle_beta   90.00
_cell.angle_gamma   90.00
#
_symmetry.space_group_name_H-M   'P 1'
#
loop_
_entity.id
_entity.type
_entity.pdbx_description
1 polymer ?
#
loop_
_entity_poly.entity_id
_entity_poly.type
_entity_poly.pdbx_seq_one_letter_code
_entity_poly.pdbx_strand_id
1 'polypeptide(L)'
;MKRFAIGLLLAGVLSTACNYGGAGANESIVAASSPASATVRSLASQNPAPSTRQTSPGHSPSLAPSSEDVHPIGWYARVTVIDPVTRARMKYSWHEGCPVPISNLRLIRMSFFGFDREVHLGEMVVHKSVAGDVVKAFHTIFAARYPIRRMRLIDDYRGNDDRSMAADNTSAFNCRRVTEGASWSQHSYGWAIDINPVENPYVSSRGKVLPPAGWRFADRSKRARGMIHHGDAVWRALRSIGWGWGGDWRSFQDYQHFSLTGR
;
A
#
# COMPACT_ATOMS: atom_id res chain seq x y z
N MET A 1 31.15 -9.55 -54.44
CA MET A 1 30.36 -10.50 -55.24
C MET A 1 30.34 -11.83 -54.51
N LYS A 2 29.26 -12.22 -53.88
CA LYS A 2 28.79 -13.59 -53.63
C LYS A 2 27.41 -13.46 -52.97
N ARG A 3 26.37 -13.66 -53.77
CA ARG A 3 24.98 -13.80 -53.40
C ARG A 3 24.76 -15.23 -52.86
N PHE A 4 24.02 -15.41 -51.78
CA PHE A 4 23.35 -16.69 -51.50
C PHE A 4 21.89 -16.38 -51.21
N ALA A 5 21.09 -17.17 -51.88
CA ALA A 5 19.62 -17.10 -51.97
C ALA A 5 18.95 -18.12 -51.04
N ILE A 6 17.83 -17.68 -50.50
CA ILE A 6 16.52 -18.37 -50.38
C ILE A 6 16.45 -19.77 -49.79
N GLY A 7 15.69 -19.91 -48.74
CA GLY A 7 15.06 -21.13 -48.27
C GLY A 7 13.76 -20.83 -47.53
N LEU A 8 12.64 -20.77 -48.27
CA LEU A 8 11.29 -20.69 -47.78
C LEU A 8 10.82 -22.12 -47.46
N LEU A 9 10.44 -22.41 -46.24
CA LEU A 9 9.76 -23.65 -45.87
C LEU A 9 8.43 -23.29 -45.18
N LEU A 10 7.36 -23.45 -45.95
CA LEU A 10 5.99 -23.57 -45.45
C LEU A 10 5.82 -24.96 -44.82
N ALA A 11 5.34 -25.01 -43.61
CA ALA A 11 4.72 -26.22 -43.05
C ALA A 11 3.36 -25.82 -42.47
N GLY A 12 2.32 -26.19 -43.16
CA GLY A 12 0.97 -26.17 -42.69
C GLY A 12 0.71 -27.29 -41.68
N VAL A 13 -0.03 -27.04 -40.66
CA VAL A 13 -0.59 -28.06 -39.78
C VAL A 13 -2.08 -27.80 -39.57
N LEU A 14 -2.80 -28.89 -39.84
CA LEU A 14 -4.23 -29.09 -39.84
C LEU A 14 -4.93 -28.71 -38.53
N SER A 15 -6.10 -28.17 -38.70
CA SER A 15 -7.21 -28.10 -37.73
C SER A 15 -7.69 -29.52 -37.37
N THR A 16 -7.87 -29.75 -36.09
CA THR A 16 -8.78 -30.80 -35.62
C THR A 16 -9.74 -30.19 -34.61
N ALA A 17 -10.97 -29.99 -35.03
CA ALA A 17 -12.11 -29.70 -34.22
C ALA A 17 -12.58 -30.97 -33.52
N CYS A 18 -12.72 -30.97 -32.22
CA CYS A 18 -13.55 -31.92 -31.49
C CYS A 18 -14.70 -31.20 -30.85
N ASN A 19 -15.84 -31.48 -31.42
CA ASN A 19 -17.18 -31.16 -30.95
C ASN A 19 -17.56 -32.21 -29.88
N TYR A 20 -17.97 -31.82 -28.70
CA TYR A 20 -18.81 -32.62 -27.82
C TYR A 20 -19.94 -31.76 -27.30
N GLY A 21 -21.10 -32.11 -27.78
CA GLY A 21 -22.36 -31.61 -27.26
C GLY A 21 -22.89 -32.52 -26.16
N GLY A 22 -23.82 -32.02 -25.41
CA GLY A 22 -24.78 -32.84 -24.69
C GLY A 22 -25.26 -32.29 -23.36
N ALA A 23 -26.52 -31.81 -23.39
CA ALA A 23 -27.59 -31.94 -22.40
C ALA A 23 -27.31 -31.39 -20.97
N GLY A 24 -27.96 -30.41 -20.45
CA GLY A 24 -29.41 -30.29 -20.25
C GLY A 24 -29.83 -30.88 -18.91
N ALA A 25 -29.98 -30.04 -17.88
CA ALA A 25 -30.96 -30.27 -16.81
C ALA A 25 -31.33 -28.93 -16.14
N ASN A 26 -32.59 -28.61 -16.29
CA ASN A 26 -33.38 -27.67 -15.50
C ASN A 26 -33.56 -28.18 -14.07
N GLU A 27 -33.42 -27.31 -13.08
CA GLU A 27 -34.24 -27.40 -11.84
C GLU A 27 -34.36 -26.01 -11.22
N SER A 28 -35.37 -25.56 -11.17
CA SER A 28 -36.55 -24.97 -10.56
C SER A 28 -36.29 -24.24 -9.27
N ILE A 29 -36.73 -23.02 -9.35
CA ILE A 29 -37.09 -22.00 -8.37
C ILE A 29 -37.82 -22.61 -7.16
N VAL A 30 -37.42 -22.25 -5.92
CA VAL A 30 -38.36 -22.16 -4.80
C VAL A 30 -38.11 -20.84 -4.06
N ALA A 31 -39.11 -20.00 -4.16
CA ALA A 31 -39.31 -18.83 -3.32
C ALA A 31 -39.89 -19.27 -1.96
N ALA A 32 -39.40 -18.70 -0.89
CA ALA A 32 -40.13 -18.73 0.40
C ALA A 32 -39.96 -17.36 1.10
N SER A 33 -40.97 -16.63 0.98
CA SER A 33 -41.79 -15.73 1.80
C SER A 33 -41.36 -15.55 3.28
N SER A 34 -41.27 -14.28 3.63
CA SER A 34 -41.46 -13.76 4.98
C SER A 34 -42.87 -14.10 5.52
N PRO A 35 -43.06 -14.16 6.86
CA PRO A 35 -43.68 -12.97 7.44
C PRO A 35 -43.33 -12.65 8.92
N ALA A 36 -43.61 -11.44 9.26
CA ALA A 36 -44.51 -10.88 10.27
C ALA A 36 -43.93 -10.33 11.57
N SER A 37 -44.28 -9.12 11.73
CA SER A 37 -44.37 -8.24 12.89
C SER A 37 -44.86 -8.87 14.20
N ALA A 38 -44.29 -8.41 15.31
CA ALA A 38 -44.99 -8.31 16.60
C ALA A 38 -44.30 -7.21 17.45
N THR A 39 -44.92 -6.10 17.58
CA THR A 39 -45.75 -5.57 18.66
C THR A 39 -44.97 -4.99 19.83
N VAL A 40 -45.10 -3.70 19.90
CA VAL A 40 -44.82 -2.74 20.96
C VAL A 40 -45.51 -3.15 22.27
N ARG A 41 -44.78 -3.09 23.37
CA ARG A 41 -45.38 -2.81 24.70
C ARG A 41 -44.51 -1.82 25.46
N SER A 42 -45.08 -0.65 25.58
CA SER A 42 -44.76 0.39 26.56
C SER A 42 -45.24 -0.04 27.94
N LEU A 43 -44.43 0.13 28.96
CA LEU A 43 -44.91 0.32 30.33
C LEU A 43 -44.02 1.32 31.05
N ALA A 44 -44.71 2.22 31.69
CA ALA A 44 -44.25 3.45 32.29
C ALA A 44 -43.60 3.29 33.68
N SER A 45 -42.76 4.28 33.96
CA SER A 45 -42.63 5.06 35.21
C SER A 45 -42.50 4.31 36.53
N GLN A 46 -41.39 4.60 37.21
CA GLN A 46 -41.40 5.05 38.63
C GLN A 46 -39.98 5.55 39.02
N ASN A 47 -39.87 6.84 39.29
CA ASN A 47 -38.85 7.41 40.17
C ASN A 47 -39.22 7.14 41.63
N PRO A 48 -38.22 7.00 42.53
CA PRO A 48 -38.02 8.04 43.52
C PRO A 48 -36.52 8.43 43.73
N ALA A 49 -36.32 9.67 44.02
CA ALA A 49 -35.17 10.30 44.65
C ALA A 49 -35.29 10.21 46.21
N PRO A 50 -34.32 10.77 46.98
CA PRO A 50 -32.86 10.84 46.90
C PRO A 50 -32.20 10.33 48.21
N SER A 51 -30.91 9.98 48.22
CA SER A 51 -30.16 9.87 49.48
C SER A 51 -28.65 10.07 49.33
N THR A 52 -28.24 11.07 50.09
CA THR A 52 -26.98 11.26 50.81
C THR A 52 -25.65 11.20 50.10
N ARG A 53 -25.09 12.37 50.03
CA ARG A 53 -23.70 12.82 50.02
C ARG A 53 -22.76 11.90 50.85
N GLN A 54 -21.75 11.34 50.18
CA GLN A 54 -20.47 10.99 50.84
C GLN A 54 -19.31 11.59 50.04
N THR A 55 -18.66 12.52 50.68
CA THR A 55 -17.39 13.08 50.30
C THR A 55 -16.26 12.10 50.61
N SER A 56 -15.39 11.81 49.63
CA SER A 56 -14.05 11.33 49.87
C SER A 56 -13.12 11.90 48.82
N PRO A 57 -11.98 12.51 49.19
CA PRO A 57 -11.01 13.03 48.25
C PRO A 57 -10.02 11.95 47.85
N GLY A 58 -10.17 11.40 46.69
CA GLY A 58 -9.17 10.57 46.05
C GLY A 58 -8.57 11.33 44.87
N HIS A 59 -7.48 12.03 45.06
CA HIS A 59 -6.63 12.50 43.97
C HIS A 59 -6.00 11.27 43.30
N SER A 60 -6.55 10.84 42.20
CA SER A 60 -5.83 10.02 41.23
C SER A 60 -4.83 10.93 40.53
N PRO A 61 -3.55 10.55 40.43
CA PRO A 61 -2.60 11.29 39.64
C PRO A 61 -3.06 11.25 38.17
N SER A 62 -3.36 12.43 37.63
CA SER A 62 -3.52 12.63 36.19
C SER A 62 -2.24 12.14 35.54
N LEU A 63 -2.33 11.01 34.83
CA LEU A 63 -1.29 10.62 33.90
C LEU A 63 -1.18 11.72 32.86
N ALA A 64 -0.07 12.47 32.92
CA ALA A 64 0.29 13.40 31.86
C ALA A 64 0.26 12.61 30.54
N PRO A 65 -0.29 13.17 29.45
CA PRO A 65 -0.29 12.51 28.16
C PRO A 65 1.15 12.17 27.81
N SER A 66 1.39 10.91 27.46
CA SER A 66 2.68 10.46 26.95
C SER A 66 3.06 11.32 25.76
N SER A 67 4.31 11.73 25.67
CA SER A 67 4.87 12.66 24.68
C SER A 67 4.82 12.13 23.22
N GLU A 68 3.98 11.16 22.92
CA GLU A 68 3.88 10.50 21.61
C GLU A 68 2.75 11.02 20.71
N ASP A 69 1.82 11.84 21.21
CA ASP A 69 0.65 12.30 20.44
C ASP A 69 0.72 13.75 19.94
N VAL A 70 1.93 14.33 19.87
CA VAL A 70 2.06 15.65 19.24
C VAL A 70 2.03 15.49 17.73
N HIS A 71 0.86 15.68 17.12
CA HIS A 71 0.75 15.81 15.66
C HIS A 71 1.57 17.03 15.22
N PRO A 72 2.59 16.85 14.35
CA PRO A 72 3.38 17.98 13.89
C PRO A 72 2.51 18.93 13.08
N ILE A 73 2.56 20.23 13.40
CA ILE A 73 1.85 21.28 12.65
C ILE A 73 2.52 21.50 11.27
N GLY A 74 3.74 20.95 11.06
CA GLY A 74 4.56 21.14 9.87
C GLY A 74 5.39 19.92 9.49
N TRP A 75 6.40 20.17 8.67
CA TRP A 75 7.33 19.12 8.28
C TRP A 75 8.20 18.66 9.45
N TYR A 76 8.22 17.35 9.63
CA TYR A 76 9.11 16.65 10.55
C TYR A 76 9.70 15.43 9.84
N ALA A 77 10.98 15.12 10.06
CA ALA A 77 11.58 13.86 9.67
C ALA A 77 12.69 13.45 10.64
N ARG A 78 12.71 12.18 10.99
CA ARG A 78 13.76 11.57 11.82
C ARG A 78 14.16 10.23 11.23
N VAL A 79 15.46 10.04 11.04
CA VAL A 79 16.07 8.78 10.60
C VAL A 79 16.77 8.15 11.78
N THR A 80 16.45 6.89 12.08
CA THR A 80 17.05 6.13 13.18
C THR A 80 17.57 4.78 12.73
N VAL A 81 18.53 4.22 13.45
CA VAL A 81 18.89 2.81 13.35
C VAL A 81 17.70 1.95 13.78
N ILE A 82 17.65 0.70 13.32
CA ILE A 82 16.66 -0.25 13.79
C ILE A 82 17.08 -0.72 15.18
N ASP A 83 16.43 -0.19 16.21
CA ASP A 83 16.59 -0.59 17.61
C ASP A 83 15.84 -1.90 17.91
N PRO A 84 16.02 -2.50 19.12
CA PRO A 84 15.34 -3.75 19.48
C PRO A 84 13.81 -3.66 19.43
N VAL A 85 13.20 -2.51 19.76
CA VAL A 85 11.75 -2.31 19.73
C VAL A 85 11.26 -2.30 18.30
N THR A 86 11.89 -1.50 17.44
CA THR A 86 11.58 -1.47 15.99
C THR A 86 11.82 -2.85 15.36
N ARG A 87 12.89 -3.54 15.75
CA ARG A 87 13.20 -4.89 15.27
C ARG A 87 12.09 -5.89 15.62
N ALA A 88 11.54 -5.83 16.82
CA ALA A 88 10.44 -6.69 17.25
C ALA A 88 9.16 -6.43 16.43
N ARG A 89 8.91 -5.18 16.02
CA ARG A 89 7.81 -4.81 15.11
C ARG A 89 8.00 -5.38 13.70
N MET A 90 9.24 -5.52 13.22
CA MET A 90 9.57 -5.97 11.86
C MET A 90 9.59 -7.51 11.70
N LYS A 91 8.86 -8.25 12.50
CA LYS A 91 8.87 -9.72 12.55
C LYS A 91 8.33 -10.41 11.28
N TYR A 92 7.55 -9.70 10.48
CA TYR A 92 7.00 -10.22 9.23
C TYR A 92 7.76 -9.73 8.00
N SER A 93 8.30 -8.51 8.05
CA SER A 93 9.00 -7.91 6.91
C SER A 93 10.48 -8.27 6.85
N TRP A 94 11.11 -8.61 7.98
CA TRP A 94 12.52 -8.99 8.02
C TRP A 94 12.72 -10.32 8.76
N HIS A 95 13.48 -11.21 8.16
CA HIS A 95 13.89 -12.50 8.73
C HIS A 95 15.31 -12.85 8.28
N GLU A 96 15.89 -13.88 8.88
CA GLU A 96 17.15 -14.45 8.42
C GLU A 96 17.01 -14.93 6.96
N GLY A 97 18.05 -14.69 6.14
CA GLY A 97 18.02 -14.97 4.71
C GLY A 97 17.52 -13.82 3.83
N CYS A 98 17.07 -12.69 4.40
CA CYS A 98 16.87 -11.46 3.63
C CYS A 98 18.18 -10.98 3.01
N PRO A 99 18.14 -10.36 1.80
CA PRO A 99 19.36 -9.94 1.09
C PRO A 99 20.11 -8.79 1.79
N VAL A 100 19.47 -8.15 2.78
CA VAL A 100 20.05 -7.02 3.51
C VAL A 100 20.01 -7.28 5.01
N PRO A 101 21.16 -7.17 5.72
CA PRO A 101 21.19 -7.29 7.15
C PRO A 101 20.45 -6.10 7.80
N ILE A 102 19.84 -6.35 8.95
CA ILE A 102 19.03 -5.35 9.66
C ILE A 102 19.82 -4.06 9.98
N SER A 103 21.12 -4.18 10.20
CA SER A 103 22.04 -3.05 10.48
C SER A 103 22.17 -2.06 9.31
N ASN A 104 21.80 -2.49 8.09
CA ASN A 104 21.79 -1.64 6.91
C ASN A 104 20.43 -0.96 6.67
N LEU A 105 19.44 -1.24 7.50
CA LEU A 105 18.12 -0.61 7.42
C LEU A 105 18.02 0.60 8.36
N ARG A 106 17.13 1.53 8.02
CA ARG A 106 16.80 2.72 8.81
C ARG A 106 15.30 2.87 8.88
N LEU A 107 14.79 3.16 10.07
CA LEU A 107 13.44 3.65 10.25
C LEU A 107 13.43 5.16 9.98
N ILE A 108 12.52 5.58 9.11
CA ILE A 108 12.19 6.99 8.89
C ILE A 108 10.81 7.23 9.47
N ARG A 109 10.71 8.17 10.42
CA ARG A 109 9.46 8.78 10.86
C ARG A 109 9.38 10.15 10.24
N MET A 110 8.29 10.48 9.55
CA MET A 110 8.15 11.77 8.89
C MET A 110 6.70 12.18 8.70
N SER A 111 6.49 13.50 8.60
CA SER A 111 5.19 14.07 8.30
C SER A 111 4.77 13.75 6.86
N PHE A 112 3.48 13.54 6.66
CA PHE A 112 2.85 13.53 5.35
C PHE A 112 1.53 14.30 5.38
N PHE A 113 1.12 14.81 4.20
CA PHE A 113 -0.15 15.49 4.04
C PHE A 113 -1.23 14.49 3.64
N GLY A 114 -2.33 14.44 4.39
CA GLY A 114 -3.39 13.46 4.21
C GLY A 114 -4.44 13.84 3.14
N PHE A 115 -5.27 12.90 2.78
CA PHE A 115 -6.46 13.15 1.95
C PHE A 115 -7.52 14.00 2.68
N ASP A 116 -7.51 14.03 4.00
CA ASP A 116 -8.30 14.93 4.87
C ASP A 116 -7.78 16.36 4.91
N ARG A 117 -6.63 16.63 4.30
CA ARG A 117 -5.90 17.90 4.27
C ARG A 117 -5.20 18.24 5.59
N GLU A 118 -5.05 17.25 6.46
CA GLU A 118 -4.33 17.36 7.71
C GLU A 118 -2.90 16.80 7.59
N VAL A 119 -2.05 17.18 8.53
CA VAL A 119 -0.69 16.67 8.64
C VAL A 119 -0.68 15.46 9.57
N HIS A 120 -0.14 14.36 9.08
CA HIS A 120 0.01 13.11 9.82
C HIS A 120 1.47 12.75 9.99
N LEU A 121 1.75 11.84 10.92
CA LEU A 121 3.06 11.21 11.09
C LEU A 121 2.99 9.78 10.53
N GLY A 122 3.97 9.44 9.69
CA GLY A 122 4.10 8.11 9.11
C GLY A 122 5.47 7.50 9.36
N GLU A 123 5.58 6.23 9.05
CA GLU A 123 6.80 5.46 9.20
C GLU A 123 7.08 4.61 7.95
N MET A 124 8.36 4.52 7.59
CA MET A 124 8.83 3.53 6.61
C MET A 124 10.24 3.06 6.96
N VAL A 125 10.60 1.89 6.48
CA VAL A 125 11.96 1.36 6.59
C VAL A 125 12.57 1.35 5.20
N VAL A 126 13.79 1.88 5.08
CA VAL A 126 14.56 1.89 3.84
C VAL A 126 16.01 1.51 4.10
N HIS A 127 16.79 1.23 3.05
CA HIS A 127 18.22 1.02 3.19
C HIS A 127 18.94 2.31 3.63
N LYS A 128 19.97 2.18 4.45
CA LYS A 128 20.73 3.33 4.98
C LYS A 128 21.32 4.24 3.90
N SER A 129 21.68 3.68 2.74
CA SER A 129 22.29 4.46 1.64
C SER A 129 21.34 5.43 0.97
N VAL A 130 20.02 5.22 1.08
CA VAL A 130 19.02 6.06 0.43
C VAL A 130 18.16 6.87 1.41
N ALA A 131 18.33 6.65 2.71
CA ALA A 131 17.45 7.24 3.73
C ALA A 131 17.42 8.78 3.68
N GLY A 132 18.57 9.43 3.51
CA GLY A 132 18.66 10.89 3.41
C GLY A 132 17.98 11.44 2.16
N ASP A 133 18.14 10.77 1.02
CA ASP A 133 17.53 11.19 -0.24
C ASP A 133 16.02 10.96 -0.25
N VAL A 134 15.56 9.87 0.36
CA VAL A 134 14.12 9.63 0.57
C VAL A 134 13.50 10.75 1.42
N VAL A 135 14.15 11.16 2.51
CA VAL A 135 13.68 12.30 3.33
C VAL A 135 13.57 13.59 2.50
N LYS A 136 14.57 13.90 1.64
CA LYS A 136 14.53 15.08 0.74
C LYS A 136 13.36 14.99 -0.24
N ALA A 137 13.15 13.82 -0.87
CA ALA A 137 12.05 13.61 -1.80
C ALA A 137 10.69 13.79 -1.11
N PHE A 138 10.51 13.19 0.07
CA PHE A 138 9.25 13.32 0.82
C PHE A 138 9.03 14.72 1.37
N HIS A 139 10.07 15.49 1.68
CA HIS A 139 9.94 16.93 1.98
C HIS A 139 9.33 17.69 0.80
N THR A 140 9.79 17.42 -0.42
CA THR A 140 9.23 18.04 -1.64
C THR A 140 7.78 17.62 -1.87
N ILE A 141 7.44 16.34 -1.65
CA ILE A 141 6.09 15.80 -1.75
C ILE A 141 5.16 16.45 -0.72
N PHE A 142 5.64 16.61 0.52
CA PHE A 142 4.93 17.30 1.60
C PHE A 142 4.68 18.76 1.27
N ALA A 143 5.71 19.50 0.84
CA ALA A 143 5.61 20.91 0.46
C ALA A 143 4.60 21.15 -0.68
N ALA A 144 4.49 20.18 -1.61
CA ALA A 144 3.49 20.19 -2.68
C ALA A 144 2.07 19.82 -2.19
N ARG A 145 1.89 19.49 -0.91
CA ARG A 145 0.63 19.01 -0.33
C ARG A 145 0.03 17.82 -1.09
N TYR A 146 0.91 16.96 -1.63
CA TYR A 146 0.44 15.72 -2.28
C TYR A 146 -0.14 14.80 -1.21
N PRO A 147 -1.39 14.31 -1.39
CA PRO A 147 -2.04 13.54 -0.36
C PRO A 147 -1.54 12.10 -0.32
N ILE A 148 -1.18 11.64 0.85
CA ILE A 148 -0.87 10.23 1.15
C ILE A 148 -1.96 9.68 2.05
N ARG A 149 -2.45 8.46 1.75
CA ARG A 149 -3.54 7.85 2.51
C ARG A 149 -3.07 7.31 3.85
N ARG A 150 -1.99 6.56 3.82
CA ARG A 150 -1.32 5.94 4.97
C ARG A 150 0.15 5.83 4.69
N MET A 151 0.95 5.79 5.75
CA MET A 151 2.37 5.51 5.68
C MET A 151 2.75 4.69 6.90
N ARG A 152 2.73 3.38 6.78
CA ARG A 152 2.94 2.43 7.88
C ARG A 152 3.88 1.31 7.46
N LEU A 153 4.52 0.68 8.45
CA LEU A 153 5.32 -0.52 8.18
C LEU A 153 4.42 -1.62 7.59
N ILE A 154 4.98 -2.40 6.67
CA ILE A 154 4.28 -3.54 6.08
C ILE A 154 3.89 -4.59 7.13
N ASP A 155 4.55 -4.57 8.27
CA ASP A 155 4.30 -5.45 9.41
C ASP A 155 2.91 -5.24 10.03
N ASP A 156 2.35 -4.03 9.97
CA ASP A 156 0.96 -3.74 10.39
C ASP A 156 -0.05 -4.57 9.55
N TYR A 157 0.38 -5.03 8.39
CA TYR A 157 -0.37 -5.90 7.47
C TYR A 157 0.18 -7.35 7.47
N ARG A 158 1.00 -7.72 8.47
CA ARG A 158 1.64 -9.02 8.62
C ARG A 158 2.56 -9.39 7.45
N GLY A 159 3.27 -8.42 6.89
CA GLY A 159 4.15 -8.60 5.73
C GLY A 159 3.40 -8.92 4.41
N ASN A 160 2.08 -8.85 4.42
CA ASN A 160 1.25 -9.18 3.27
C ASN A 160 1.03 -7.95 2.37
N ASP A 161 1.59 -8.02 1.18
CA ASP A 161 1.60 -6.95 0.20
C ASP A 161 0.18 -6.58 -0.29
N ASP A 162 -0.64 -7.60 -0.61
CA ASP A 162 -2.02 -7.39 -1.07
C ASP A 162 -2.87 -6.67 -0.02
N ARG A 163 -2.69 -7.01 1.26
CA ARG A 163 -3.40 -6.32 2.37
C ARG A 163 -2.93 -4.89 2.54
N SER A 164 -1.63 -4.65 2.40
CA SER A 164 -1.06 -3.30 2.45
C SER A 164 -1.58 -2.45 1.30
N MET A 165 -1.54 -2.95 0.07
CA MET A 165 -2.07 -2.27 -1.10
C MET A 165 -3.58 -2.02 -0.98
N ALA A 166 -4.36 -3.01 -0.53
CA ALA A 166 -5.80 -2.86 -0.33
C ALA A 166 -6.15 -1.80 0.74
N ALA A 167 -5.27 -1.60 1.72
CA ALA A 167 -5.40 -0.54 2.73
C ALA A 167 -4.89 0.82 2.23
N ASP A 168 -4.46 0.92 0.98
CA ASP A 168 -3.87 2.12 0.39
C ASP A 168 -2.67 2.64 1.19
N ASN A 169 -1.76 1.74 1.54
CA ASN A 169 -0.61 2.03 2.38
C ASN A 169 0.64 2.33 1.56
N THR A 170 1.16 3.53 1.69
CA THR A 170 2.50 3.88 1.22
C THR A 170 3.52 3.11 2.05
N SER A 171 4.34 2.28 1.40
CA SER A 171 5.26 1.36 2.07
C SER A 171 6.60 1.25 1.34
N ALA A 172 7.63 0.73 2.02
CA ALA A 172 8.96 0.60 1.46
C ALA A 172 9.53 -0.82 1.67
N PHE A 173 10.25 -1.09 2.75
CA PHE A 173 10.91 -2.36 2.98
C PHE A 173 9.92 -3.51 3.20
N ASN A 174 10.07 -4.57 2.42
CA ASN A 174 9.39 -5.85 2.58
C ASN A 174 10.25 -6.97 1.99
N CYS A 175 10.79 -7.85 2.83
CA CYS A 175 11.67 -8.94 2.40
C CYS A 175 10.85 -10.06 1.74
N ARG A 176 10.67 -9.98 0.45
CA ARG A 176 9.94 -10.95 -0.36
C ARG A 176 10.56 -11.14 -1.75
N ARG A 177 10.24 -12.24 -2.38
CA ARG A 177 10.55 -12.43 -3.80
C ARG A 177 9.62 -11.57 -4.66
N VAL A 178 10.03 -11.30 -5.89
CA VAL A 178 9.10 -10.72 -6.88
C VAL A 178 7.95 -11.68 -7.11
N THR A 179 6.77 -11.14 -7.39
CA THR A 179 5.58 -11.95 -7.70
C THR A 179 5.88 -12.85 -8.91
N GLU A 180 5.64 -14.15 -8.76
CA GLU A 180 5.89 -15.17 -9.80
C GLU A 180 7.36 -15.30 -10.24
N GLY A 181 8.33 -14.85 -9.42
CA GLY A 181 9.75 -14.89 -9.74
C GLY A 181 10.66 -15.39 -8.60
N ALA A 182 11.87 -15.83 -8.97
CA ALA A 182 12.87 -16.30 -8.02
C ALA A 182 13.78 -15.19 -7.44
N SER A 183 13.81 -14.01 -8.06
CA SER A 183 14.64 -12.90 -7.62
C SER A 183 14.04 -12.16 -6.43
N TRP A 184 14.88 -11.49 -5.65
CA TRP A 184 14.42 -10.60 -4.60
C TRP A 184 13.78 -9.34 -5.20
N SER A 185 12.67 -8.90 -4.61
CA SER A 185 12.07 -7.60 -4.92
C SER A 185 13.01 -6.48 -4.49
N GLN A 186 12.94 -5.30 -5.14
CA GLN A 186 13.67 -4.10 -4.73
C GLN A 186 13.26 -3.64 -3.32
N HIS A 187 12.03 -3.94 -2.90
CA HIS A 187 11.57 -3.74 -1.52
C HIS A 187 12.39 -4.53 -0.51
N SER A 188 12.91 -5.72 -0.88
CA SER A 188 13.75 -6.55 0.00
C SER A 188 15.12 -5.94 0.28
N TYR A 189 15.56 -5.02 -0.56
CA TYR A 189 16.78 -4.24 -0.35
C TYR A 189 16.52 -2.90 0.35
N GLY A 190 15.25 -2.50 0.55
CA GLY A 190 14.90 -1.16 1.00
C GLY A 190 15.20 -0.07 -0.03
N TRP A 191 15.14 -0.41 -1.31
CA TRP A 191 15.43 0.44 -2.47
C TRP A 191 14.19 0.72 -3.32
N ALA A 192 13.02 0.45 -2.79
CA ALA A 192 11.75 0.75 -3.45
C ALA A 192 10.74 1.31 -2.48
N ILE A 193 9.82 2.11 -3.01
CA ILE A 193 8.67 2.69 -2.29
C ILE A 193 7.46 2.60 -3.20
N ASP A 194 6.35 2.13 -2.62
CA ASP A 194 5.03 2.17 -3.25
C ASP A 194 4.22 3.30 -2.61
N ILE A 195 3.59 4.15 -3.44
CA ILE A 195 2.85 5.33 -2.98
C ILE A 195 1.39 5.25 -3.42
N ASN A 196 0.46 5.32 -2.45
CA ASN A 196 -0.98 5.29 -2.67
C ASN A 196 -1.39 4.19 -3.67
N PRO A 197 -1.28 2.92 -3.30
CA PRO A 197 -1.50 1.80 -4.21
C PRO A 197 -2.89 1.78 -4.89
N VAL A 198 -3.90 2.35 -4.24
CA VAL A 198 -5.25 2.41 -4.81
C VAL A 198 -5.30 3.44 -5.93
N GLU A 199 -4.80 4.66 -5.73
CA GLU A 199 -4.74 5.70 -6.76
C GLU A 199 -3.67 5.41 -7.83
N ASN A 200 -2.71 4.53 -7.52
CA ASN A 200 -1.59 4.18 -8.39
C ASN A 200 -1.43 2.67 -8.51
N PRO A 201 -2.43 1.97 -9.07
CA PRO A 201 -2.43 0.52 -9.07
C PRO A 201 -1.33 -0.09 -9.95
N TYR A 202 -0.96 -1.33 -9.60
CA TYR A 202 -0.31 -2.22 -10.53
C TYR A 202 -1.33 -2.68 -11.60
N VAL A 203 -0.93 -2.65 -12.87
CA VAL A 203 -1.72 -3.12 -14.00
C VAL A 203 -0.91 -4.15 -14.78
N SER A 204 -1.32 -5.41 -14.72
CA SER A 204 -0.62 -6.50 -15.42
C SER A 204 -0.77 -6.41 -16.94
N SER A 205 0.07 -7.12 -17.69
CA SER A 205 -0.04 -7.25 -19.15
C SER A 205 -1.38 -7.80 -19.65
N ARG A 206 -2.14 -8.47 -18.76
CA ARG A 206 -3.47 -9.02 -19.05
C ARG A 206 -4.60 -8.12 -18.54
N GLY A 207 -4.30 -6.90 -18.11
CA GLY A 207 -5.28 -5.95 -17.59
C GLY A 207 -5.77 -6.22 -16.16
N LYS A 208 -5.16 -7.16 -15.41
CA LYS A 208 -5.49 -7.33 -13.99
C LYS A 208 -4.96 -6.13 -13.21
N VAL A 209 -5.82 -5.53 -12.39
CA VAL A 209 -5.50 -4.37 -11.55
C VAL A 209 -5.35 -4.79 -10.10
N LEU A 210 -4.27 -4.37 -9.44
CA LEU A 210 -4.01 -4.61 -8.02
C LEU A 210 -3.63 -3.30 -7.32
N PRO A 211 -4.23 -2.99 -6.17
CA PRO A 211 -5.36 -3.71 -5.56
C PRO A 211 -6.64 -3.54 -6.40
N PRO A 212 -7.64 -4.42 -6.27
CA PRO A 212 -8.86 -4.32 -7.08
C PRO A 212 -9.58 -2.97 -6.97
N ALA A 213 -9.53 -2.31 -5.81
CA ALA A 213 -10.10 -0.96 -5.60
C ALA A 213 -9.48 0.11 -6.51
N GLY A 214 -8.28 -0.14 -7.04
CA GLY A 214 -7.55 0.75 -7.96
C GLY A 214 -8.09 0.75 -9.39
N TRP A 215 -9.04 -0.12 -9.76
CA TRP A 215 -9.52 -0.25 -11.14
C TRP A 215 -9.96 1.06 -11.78
N ARG A 216 -10.59 1.96 -11.00
CA ARG A 216 -11.04 3.29 -11.45
C ARG A 216 -9.91 4.24 -11.80
N PHE A 217 -8.70 3.98 -11.31
CA PHE A 217 -7.50 4.78 -11.52
C PHE A 217 -6.53 4.17 -12.54
N ALA A 218 -6.88 3.00 -13.12
CA ALA A 218 -6.06 2.36 -14.16
C ALA A 218 -6.05 3.16 -15.48
N ASP A 219 -7.10 3.91 -15.75
CA ASP A 219 -7.17 4.85 -16.88
C ASP A 219 -6.35 6.12 -16.56
N ARG A 220 -5.11 6.16 -17.03
CA ARG A 220 -4.15 7.25 -16.76
C ARG A 220 -4.36 8.48 -17.64
N SER A 221 -5.34 8.51 -18.54
CA SER A 221 -5.81 9.72 -19.23
C SER A 221 -6.55 10.66 -18.26
N LYS A 222 -7.14 10.08 -17.22
CA LYS A 222 -7.84 10.80 -16.16
C LYS A 222 -6.85 11.30 -15.10
N ARG A 223 -7.26 12.36 -14.41
CA ARG A 223 -6.53 12.91 -13.27
C ARG A 223 -7.44 12.93 -12.06
N ALA A 224 -6.95 12.39 -10.95
CA ALA A 224 -7.61 12.45 -9.67
C ALA A 224 -6.58 12.71 -8.56
N ARG A 225 -7.06 13.13 -7.43
CA ARG A 225 -6.24 13.41 -6.25
C ARG A 225 -5.54 12.12 -5.80
N GLY A 226 -4.23 12.18 -5.58
CA GLY A 226 -3.42 11.03 -5.17
C GLY A 226 -2.88 10.18 -6.33
N MET A 227 -3.26 10.44 -7.58
CA MET A 227 -2.63 9.83 -8.76
C MET A 227 -1.26 10.46 -9.04
N ILE A 228 -0.35 9.64 -9.55
CA ILE A 228 1.00 10.04 -9.97
C ILE A 228 1.04 10.07 -11.49
N HIS A 229 1.54 11.16 -12.06
CA HIS A 229 1.75 11.33 -13.49
C HIS A 229 3.15 11.89 -13.76
N HIS A 230 3.64 11.73 -14.99
CA HIS A 230 4.88 12.38 -15.41
C HIS A 230 4.82 13.88 -15.12
N GLY A 231 5.90 14.39 -14.53
CA GLY A 231 6.06 15.82 -14.28
C GLY A 231 5.28 16.36 -13.07
N ASP A 232 4.56 15.53 -12.29
CA ASP A 232 3.98 15.98 -11.03
C ASP A 232 5.00 16.05 -9.87
N ALA A 233 4.56 16.44 -8.70
CA ALA A 233 5.44 16.63 -7.55
C ALA A 233 6.13 15.33 -7.10
N VAL A 234 5.39 14.20 -7.06
CA VAL A 234 5.92 12.90 -6.64
C VAL A 234 6.95 12.41 -7.65
N TRP A 235 6.56 12.40 -8.94
CA TRP A 235 7.43 11.98 -10.01
C TRP A 235 8.72 12.79 -10.02
N ARG A 236 8.64 14.14 -9.98
CA ARG A 236 9.83 15.01 -9.95
C ARG A 236 10.69 14.77 -8.71
N ALA A 237 10.08 14.63 -7.53
CA ALA A 237 10.81 14.44 -6.29
C ALA A 237 11.64 13.14 -6.30
N LEU A 238 11.05 12.03 -6.72
CA LEU A 238 11.73 10.72 -6.75
C LEU A 238 12.71 10.62 -7.92
N ARG A 239 12.38 11.22 -9.08
CA ARG A 239 13.33 11.32 -10.19
C ARG A 239 14.56 12.17 -9.84
N SER A 240 14.40 13.22 -9.03
CA SER A 240 15.52 14.08 -8.62
C SER A 240 16.57 13.37 -7.76
N ILE A 241 16.18 12.28 -7.10
CA ILE A 241 17.10 11.40 -6.35
C ILE A 241 17.55 10.18 -7.17
N GLY A 242 17.29 10.16 -8.48
CA GLY A 242 17.74 9.13 -9.42
C GLY A 242 16.86 7.88 -9.50
N TRP A 243 15.68 7.86 -8.88
CA TRP A 243 14.81 6.68 -8.88
C TRP A 243 14.00 6.57 -10.18
N GLY A 244 13.84 5.34 -10.67
CA GLY A 244 12.94 5.02 -11.79
C GLY A 244 11.51 4.76 -11.33
N TRP A 245 10.55 4.94 -12.23
CA TRP A 245 9.13 4.76 -11.98
C TRP A 245 8.56 3.54 -12.70
N GLY A 246 7.81 2.70 -12.02
CA GLY A 246 7.16 1.53 -12.60
C GLY A 246 6.05 1.86 -13.60
N GLY A 247 5.54 3.10 -13.60
CA GLY A 247 4.64 3.59 -14.64
C GLY A 247 5.29 3.72 -16.03
N ASP A 248 6.64 3.69 -16.12
CA ASP A 248 7.40 3.72 -17.37
C ASP A 248 7.67 2.32 -17.95
N TRP A 249 7.30 1.25 -17.24
CA TRP A 249 7.55 -0.11 -17.72
C TRP A 249 6.66 -0.46 -18.92
N ARG A 250 7.14 -1.31 -19.82
CA ARG A 250 6.46 -1.58 -21.10
C ARG A 250 5.50 -2.74 -21.07
N SER A 251 5.84 -3.83 -20.35
CA SER A 251 5.08 -5.09 -20.36
C SER A 251 3.86 -5.05 -19.43
N PHE A 252 3.97 -4.29 -18.39
CA PHE A 252 2.97 -4.02 -17.37
C PHE A 252 3.33 -2.69 -16.72
N GLN A 253 2.45 -2.07 -15.99
CA GLN A 253 2.71 -0.83 -15.28
C GLN A 253 2.51 -1.02 -13.79
N ASP A 254 3.41 -0.44 -13.01
CA ASP A 254 3.29 -0.37 -11.57
C ASP A 254 3.34 1.09 -11.13
N TYR A 255 2.18 1.73 -11.17
CA TYR A 255 2.08 3.18 -11.00
C TYR A 255 2.43 3.64 -9.59
N GLN A 256 2.33 2.77 -8.57
CA GLN A 256 2.73 3.06 -7.20
C GLN A 256 4.26 3.04 -7.03
N HIS A 257 4.96 2.22 -7.84
CA HIS A 257 6.32 1.78 -7.60
C HIS A 257 7.38 2.77 -8.08
N PHE A 258 8.26 3.14 -7.17
CA PHE A 258 9.53 3.81 -7.47
C PHE A 258 10.69 3.03 -6.88
N SER A 259 11.78 2.89 -7.62
CA SER A 259 12.95 2.17 -7.11
C SER A 259 14.27 2.78 -7.60
N LEU A 260 15.32 2.56 -6.79
CA LEU A 260 16.69 2.99 -7.10
C LEU A 260 17.19 2.43 -8.43
N THR A 261 16.80 1.21 -8.78
CA THR A 261 17.24 0.53 -10.02
C THR A 261 16.29 0.76 -11.20
N GLY A 262 15.13 1.35 -10.97
CA GLY A 262 14.10 1.53 -11.99
C GLY A 262 13.32 0.24 -12.34
N ARG A 263 13.48 -0.81 -11.53
CA ARG A 263 12.87 -2.13 -11.75
C ARG A 263 12.17 -2.63 -10.50
#